data_0daebe7638015e16f13f23c319ea7997
#
_entry.id   0daebe7638015e16f13f23c319ea7997
#
_cell.length_a   1.000
_cell.length_b   1.000
_cell.length_c   1.000
_cell.angle_alpha   90.00
_cell.angle_beta   90.00
_cell.angle_gamma   90.00
#
_symmetry.space_group_name_H-M   'P 1'
#
loop_
_entity.id
_entity.type
_entity.pdbx_description
1 polymer ?
#
loop_
_entity_poly.entity_id
_entity_poly.type
_entity_poly.pdbx_seq_one_letter_code
_entity_poly.pdbx_strand_id
1 'polypeptide(L)'
;MPSTRDIRRRIKSVKNTAQITKAMQMVASAKMRKAQQVAIAGRPYATLMNSVLAAVSAGAGDFSHPLLEVRTVKRRGLLIISTDKGLCGALNTNLLREAAKFDKATTAHITAGRKASQFVARTKRELVAEFTYKDSPLFSEARAISKFAQELYLSGKVDAVDVLYTNFISTLNQRPEVRTLLPLGELKALDTGMQGTNEPKRLETDGREYLFEPDPAAVLGTLLPHYLNFQVYHYLLEAKASEHSSRMVAMKNATDNAKQLIKDLTLEYNKLRQANITRELLEITSAAMAMGQ
;
A
#
# COMPACT_ATOMS: atom_id res chain seq x y z
N MET A 1 6.66 -6.30 -43.66
CA MET A 1 6.97 -7.32 -42.65
C MET A 1 8.15 -6.83 -41.82
N PRO A 2 8.22 -7.06 -40.51
CA PRO A 2 9.40 -6.69 -39.73
C PRO A 2 10.64 -7.45 -40.26
N SER A 3 11.79 -6.77 -40.30
CA SER A 3 13.04 -7.38 -40.72
C SER A 3 13.59 -8.33 -39.64
N THR A 4 14.39 -9.33 -40.06
CA THR A 4 15.08 -10.22 -39.11
C THR A 4 15.95 -9.45 -38.12
N ARG A 5 16.48 -8.29 -38.52
CA ARG A 5 17.26 -7.38 -37.68
C ARG A 5 16.39 -6.72 -36.60
N ASP A 6 15.16 -6.34 -36.93
CA ASP A 6 14.23 -5.71 -35.98
C ASP A 6 13.76 -6.69 -34.92
N ILE A 7 13.44 -7.93 -35.34
CA ILE A 7 13.04 -8.99 -34.38
C ILE A 7 14.20 -9.32 -33.43
N ARG A 8 15.45 -9.41 -33.94
CA ARG A 8 16.62 -9.64 -33.08
C ARG A 8 16.81 -8.52 -32.06
N ARG A 9 16.63 -7.25 -32.46
CA ARG A 9 16.68 -6.10 -31.58
C ARG A 9 15.59 -6.16 -30.51
N ARG A 10 14.38 -6.57 -30.88
CA ARG A 10 13.24 -6.72 -29.99
C ARG A 10 13.49 -7.84 -28.97
N ILE A 11 14.02 -9.01 -29.39
CA ILE A 11 14.42 -10.09 -28.50
C ILE A 11 15.42 -9.58 -27.45
N LYS A 12 16.45 -8.82 -27.88
CA LYS A 12 17.43 -8.24 -26.95
C LYS A 12 16.79 -7.31 -25.93
N SER A 13 15.89 -6.43 -26.39
CA SER A 13 15.17 -5.50 -25.49
C SER A 13 14.31 -6.22 -24.48
N VAL A 14 13.55 -7.25 -24.90
CA VAL A 14 12.70 -8.03 -23.98
C VAL A 14 13.54 -8.86 -23.00
N LYS A 15 14.71 -9.39 -23.41
CA LYS A 15 15.66 -10.03 -22.48
C LYS A 15 16.13 -9.08 -21.38
N ASN A 16 16.49 -7.85 -21.73
CA ASN A 16 16.89 -6.86 -20.75
C ASN A 16 15.72 -6.51 -19.79
N THR A 17 14.50 -6.36 -20.32
CA THR A 17 13.31 -6.13 -19.50
C THR A 17 13.06 -7.28 -18.53
N ALA A 18 13.22 -8.55 -18.97
CA ALA A 18 13.09 -9.72 -18.11
C ALA A 18 14.11 -9.73 -16.96
N GLN A 19 15.35 -9.29 -17.21
CA GLN A 19 16.37 -9.17 -16.18
C GLN A 19 16.04 -8.07 -15.16
N ILE A 20 15.58 -6.91 -15.63
CA ILE A 20 15.16 -5.78 -14.78
C ILE A 20 13.97 -6.20 -13.90
N THR A 21 12.92 -6.78 -14.48
CA THR A 21 11.74 -7.21 -13.71
C THR A 21 12.09 -8.31 -12.70
N LYS A 22 13.00 -9.21 -13.03
CA LYS A 22 13.51 -10.22 -12.08
C LYS A 22 14.27 -9.59 -10.91
N ALA A 23 15.13 -8.61 -11.18
CA ALA A 23 15.82 -7.86 -10.12
C ALA A 23 14.84 -7.10 -9.24
N MET A 24 13.84 -6.43 -9.84
CA MET A 24 12.79 -5.73 -9.09
C MET A 24 11.95 -6.69 -8.23
N GLN A 25 11.66 -7.89 -8.71
CA GLN A 25 10.98 -8.93 -7.92
C GLN A 25 11.79 -9.28 -6.66
N MET A 26 13.10 -9.50 -6.79
CA MET A 26 13.98 -9.84 -5.65
C MET A 26 14.04 -8.70 -4.63
N VAL A 27 14.21 -7.45 -5.10
CA VAL A 27 14.21 -6.26 -4.23
C VAL A 27 12.88 -6.10 -3.49
N ALA A 28 11.75 -6.26 -4.19
CA ALA A 28 10.42 -6.18 -3.58
C ALA A 28 10.22 -7.27 -2.51
N SER A 29 10.68 -8.51 -2.78
CA SER A 29 10.63 -9.61 -1.81
C SER A 29 11.44 -9.31 -0.54
N ALA A 30 12.65 -8.76 -0.69
CA ALA A 30 13.48 -8.38 0.46
C ALA A 30 12.84 -7.26 1.30
N LYS A 31 12.28 -6.23 0.65
CA LYS A 31 11.58 -5.13 1.33
C LYS A 31 10.29 -5.60 2.03
N MET A 32 9.54 -6.50 1.41
CA MET A 32 8.35 -7.11 2.02
C MET A 32 8.72 -7.84 3.32
N ARG A 33 9.75 -8.70 3.30
CA ARG A 33 10.23 -9.40 4.50
C ARG A 33 10.63 -8.43 5.61
N LYS A 34 11.34 -7.34 5.25
CA LYS A 34 11.72 -6.31 6.22
C LYS A 34 10.49 -5.62 6.84
N ALA A 35 9.49 -5.27 6.03
CA ALA A 35 8.24 -4.68 6.55
C ALA A 35 7.50 -5.63 7.50
N GLN A 36 7.43 -6.92 7.16
CA GLN A 36 6.86 -7.95 8.04
C GLN A 36 7.62 -8.09 9.36
N GLN A 37 8.96 -8.10 9.32
CA GLN A 37 9.79 -8.17 10.53
C GLN A 37 9.54 -6.97 11.46
N VAL A 38 9.45 -5.76 10.90
CA VAL A 38 9.16 -4.55 11.69
C VAL A 38 7.77 -4.62 12.33
N ALA A 39 6.76 -5.11 11.60
CA ALA A 39 5.42 -5.26 12.15
C ALA A 39 5.36 -6.31 13.27
N ILE A 40 6.06 -7.44 13.10
CA ILE A 40 6.16 -8.48 14.14
C ILE A 40 6.87 -7.93 15.39
N ALA A 41 7.95 -7.16 15.20
CA ALA A 41 8.68 -6.54 16.30
C ALA A 41 7.83 -5.53 17.10
N GLY A 42 6.81 -4.93 16.49
CA GLY A 42 5.87 -4.03 17.16
C GLY A 42 4.80 -4.74 18.02
N ARG A 43 4.60 -6.05 17.85
CA ARG A 43 3.54 -6.81 18.55
C ARG A 43 3.61 -6.73 20.08
N PRO A 44 4.76 -6.90 20.74
CA PRO A 44 4.84 -6.81 22.19
C PRO A 44 4.37 -5.47 22.72
N TYR A 45 4.75 -4.38 22.01
CA TYR A 45 4.32 -3.03 22.37
C TYR A 45 2.80 -2.86 22.21
N ALA A 46 2.22 -3.32 21.10
CA ALA A 46 0.78 -3.23 20.87
C ALA A 46 -0.01 -4.06 21.88
N THR A 47 0.48 -5.24 22.26
CA THR A 47 -0.15 -6.08 23.29
C THR A 47 -0.14 -5.37 24.64
N LEU A 48 1.00 -4.83 25.06
CA LEU A 48 1.10 -4.09 26.31
C LEU A 48 0.23 -2.83 26.31
N MET A 49 0.22 -2.09 25.18
CA MET A 49 -0.65 -0.92 25.02
C MET A 49 -2.13 -1.30 25.17
N ASN A 50 -2.54 -2.43 24.60
CA ASN A 50 -3.91 -2.91 24.72
C ASN A 50 -4.28 -3.25 26.17
N SER A 51 -3.41 -3.94 26.92
CA SER A 51 -3.69 -4.25 28.31
C SER A 51 -3.73 -3.01 29.20
N VAL A 52 -2.83 -2.05 28.99
CA VAL A 52 -2.85 -0.77 29.72
C VAL A 52 -4.11 0.04 29.37
N LEU A 53 -4.49 0.14 28.09
CA LEU A 53 -5.72 0.83 27.67
C LEU A 53 -6.97 0.19 28.29
N ALA A 54 -7.02 -1.15 28.33
CA ALA A 54 -8.13 -1.86 28.97
C ALA A 54 -8.25 -1.53 30.47
N ALA A 55 -7.13 -1.56 31.19
CA ALA A 55 -7.10 -1.29 32.62
C ALA A 55 -7.44 0.17 32.94
N VAL A 56 -6.85 1.12 32.18
CA VAL A 56 -7.13 2.55 32.36
C VAL A 56 -8.58 2.90 32.01
N SER A 57 -9.11 2.33 30.94
CA SER A 57 -10.50 2.55 30.52
C SER A 57 -11.50 2.03 31.55
N ALA A 58 -11.21 0.88 32.18
CA ALA A 58 -12.04 0.35 33.27
C ALA A 58 -12.01 1.22 34.54
N GLY A 59 -10.87 1.87 34.83
CA GLY A 59 -10.70 2.74 36.00
C GLY A 59 -11.09 4.19 35.79
N ALA A 60 -11.27 4.65 34.55
CA ALA A 60 -11.52 6.05 34.23
C ALA A 60 -13.00 6.50 34.37
N GLY A 61 -13.94 5.58 34.62
CA GLY A 61 -15.38 5.90 34.76
C GLY A 61 -15.94 6.66 33.55
N ASP A 62 -16.69 7.74 33.81
CA ASP A 62 -17.29 8.61 32.78
C ASP A 62 -16.27 9.61 32.21
N PHE A 63 -15.09 9.16 31.82
CA PHE A 63 -14.05 10.00 31.23
C PHE A 63 -14.50 10.60 29.89
N SER A 64 -14.52 11.91 29.82
CA SER A 64 -14.80 12.67 28.60
C SER A 64 -13.53 13.26 28.01
N HIS A 65 -13.28 13.00 26.74
CA HIS A 65 -12.16 13.57 26.02
C HIS A 65 -12.58 13.98 24.59
N PRO A 66 -12.13 15.12 24.07
CA PRO A 66 -12.54 15.59 22.73
C PRO A 66 -12.32 14.59 21.59
N LEU A 67 -11.32 13.70 21.70
CA LEU A 67 -11.05 12.65 20.69
C LEU A 67 -12.03 11.47 20.75
N LEU A 68 -12.82 11.34 21.83
CA LEU A 68 -13.85 10.30 21.99
C LEU A 68 -15.24 10.82 21.59
N GLU A 69 -15.42 12.13 21.53
CA GLU A 69 -16.71 12.77 21.28
C GLU A 69 -17.23 12.42 19.89
N VAL A 70 -18.38 11.76 19.83
CA VAL A 70 -19.04 11.43 18.58
C VAL A 70 -19.90 12.60 18.13
N ARG A 71 -19.59 13.17 16.96
CA ARG A 71 -20.30 14.30 16.35
C ARG A 71 -21.16 13.85 15.18
N THR A 72 -22.20 14.61 14.86
CA THR A 72 -22.94 14.42 13.61
C THR A 72 -22.06 14.74 12.42
N VAL A 73 -21.77 13.76 11.59
CA VAL A 73 -20.81 13.89 10.49
C VAL A 73 -21.41 14.69 9.34
N LYS A 74 -21.02 15.96 9.20
CA LYS A 74 -21.29 16.84 8.06
C LYS A 74 -20.12 16.89 7.10
N ARG A 75 -18.89 16.91 7.64
CA ARG A 75 -17.66 16.98 6.87
C ARG A 75 -16.68 15.91 7.36
N ARG A 76 -16.15 15.13 6.42
CA ARG A 76 -15.27 13.99 6.71
C ARG A 76 -13.85 14.26 6.26
N GLY A 77 -12.87 13.95 7.10
CA GLY A 77 -11.46 13.84 6.70
C GLY A 77 -11.17 12.44 6.19
N LEU A 78 -10.49 12.30 5.05
CA LEU A 78 -10.06 11.01 4.52
C LEU A 78 -8.55 10.99 4.34
N LEU A 79 -7.85 10.23 5.20
CA LEU A 79 -6.43 9.95 5.05
C LEU A 79 -6.25 8.79 4.06
N ILE A 80 -5.66 9.06 2.90
CA ILE A 80 -5.40 8.03 1.87
C ILE A 80 -3.92 7.66 1.91
N ILE A 81 -3.61 6.41 2.26
CA ILE A 81 -2.24 5.87 2.28
C ILE A 81 -2.00 5.11 0.98
N SER A 82 -1.19 5.68 0.10
CA SER A 82 -0.89 5.14 -1.22
C SER A 82 0.61 4.96 -1.45
N THR A 83 0.97 4.40 -2.59
CA THR A 83 2.36 4.27 -2.99
C THR A 83 2.90 5.54 -3.67
N ASP A 84 4.21 5.75 -3.62
CA ASP A 84 4.88 6.78 -4.42
C ASP A 84 5.13 6.31 -5.86
N LYS A 85 5.44 5.04 -6.03
CA LYS A 85 5.84 4.44 -7.32
C LYS A 85 4.79 3.45 -7.79
N GLY A 86 4.70 3.27 -9.11
CA GLY A 86 3.86 2.26 -9.74
C GLY A 86 4.48 0.86 -9.76
N LEU A 87 4.07 0.08 -10.75
CA LEU A 87 4.50 -1.29 -11.00
C LEU A 87 4.12 -2.28 -9.87
N CYS A 88 3.06 -1.96 -9.17
CA CYS A 88 2.47 -2.78 -8.09
C CYS A 88 1.09 -3.35 -8.49
N GLY A 89 0.94 -3.74 -9.77
CA GLY A 89 -0.31 -4.29 -10.27
C GLY A 89 -1.50 -3.35 -10.11
N ALA A 90 -2.64 -3.88 -9.68
CA ALA A 90 -3.89 -3.14 -9.50
C ALA A 90 -4.03 -2.44 -8.13
N LEU A 91 -3.02 -2.52 -7.25
CA LEU A 91 -3.10 -2.05 -5.86
C LEU A 91 -3.58 -0.59 -5.76
N ASN A 92 -2.92 0.35 -6.45
CA ASN A 92 -3.34 1.75 -6.43
C ASN A 92 -4.70 1.97 -7.08
N THR A 93 -4.99 1.27 -8.18
CA THR A 93 -6.28 1.40 -8.87
C THR A 93 -7.42 0.98 -7.96
N ASN A 94 -7.27 -0.12 -7.23
CA ASN A 94 -8.27 -0.59 -6.28
C ASN A 94 -8.44 0.39 -5.12
N LEU A 95 -7.33 0.87 -4.53
CA LEU A 95 -7.35 1.88 -3.45
C LEU A 95 -8.07 3.16 -3.89
N LEU A 96 -7.71 3.71 -5.05
CA LEU A 96 -8.26 4.97 -5.54
C LEU A 96 -9.72 4.83 -6.00
N ARG A 97 -10.15 3.62 -6.39
CA ARG A 97 -11.57 3.32 -6.67
C ARG A 97 -12.41 3.41 -5.38
N GLU A 98 -11.89 2.93 -4.26
CA GLU A 98 -12.54 3.11 -2.95
C GLU A 98 -12.57 4.58 -2.54
N ALA A 99 -11.46 5.31 -2.72
CA ALA A 99 -11.42 6.76 -2.46
C ALA A 99 -12.45 7.55 -3.30
N ALA A 100 -12.72 7.10 -4.52
CA ALA A 100 -13.69 7.75 -5.41
C ALA A 100 -15.15 7.66 -4.92
N LYS A 101 -15.48 6.69 -4.06
CA LYS A 101 -16.82 6.51 -3.49
C LYS A 101 -17.20 7.59 -2.48
N PHE A 102 -16.20 8.26 -1.89
CA PHE A 102 -16.45 9.37 -0.97
C PHE A 102 -16.92 10.61 -1.74
N ASP A 103 -17.90 11.30 -1.17
CA ASP A 103 -18.40 12.52 -1.79
C ASP A 103 -17.34 13.61 -1.83
N LYS A 104 -17.26 14.29 -2.98
CA LYS A 104 -16.25 15.31 -3.25
C LYS A 104 -16.47 16.59 -2.45
N ALA A 105 -17.73 16.95 -2.21
CA ALA A 105 -18.10 18.21 -1.57
C ALA A 105 -17.91 18.18 -0.06
N THR A 106 -18.13 17.00 0.56
CA THR A 106 -18.13 16.83 2.00
C THR A 106 -16.84 16.19 2.55
N THR A 107 -15.90 15.83 1.68
CA THR A 107 -14.68 15.13 2.09
C THR A 107 -13.43 15.96 1.87
N ALA A 108 -12.68 16.21 2.95
CA ALA A 108 -11.35 16.82 2.94
C ALA A 108 -10.29 15.69 2.90
N HIS A 109 -9.38 15.74 1.92
CA HIS A 109 -8.41 14.67 1.71
C HIS A 109 -7.05 15.01 2.30
N ILE A 110 -6.52 14.07 3.08
CA ILE A 110 -5.13 14.03 3.55
C ILE A 110 -4.48 12.89 2.78
N THR A 111 -3.33 13.11 2.19
CA THR A 111 -2.67 12.08 1.41
C THR A 111 -1.32 11.73 1.97
N ALA A 112 -1.02 10.43 2.06
CA ALA A 112 0.29 9.90 2.32
C ALA A 112 0.72 9.07 1.09
N GLY A 113 1.67 9.62 0.31
CA GLY A 113 2.14 9.03 -0.94
C GLY A 113 1.62 9.70 -2.21
N ARG A 114 2.48 9.75 -3.22
CA ARG A 114 2.27 10.51 -4.45
C ARG A 114 1.06 10.09 -5.28
N LYS A 115 0.71 8.79 -5.29
CA LYS A 115 -0.39 8.32 -6.14
C LYS A 115 -1.74 8.84 -5.68
N ALA A 116 -1.94 8.99 -4.37
CA ALA A 116 -3.14 9.61 -3.80
C ALA A 116 -3.18 11.11 -4.10
N SER A 117 -2.07 11.85 -3.89
CA SER A 117 -2.00 13.29 -4.19
C SER A 117 -2.32 13.58 -5.65
N GLN A 118 -1.70 12.83 -6.57
CA GLN A 118 -1.98 12.96 -8.00
C GLN A 118 -3.45 12.70 -8.36
N PHE A 119 -4.07 11.71 -7.70
CA PHE A 119 -5.48 11.40 -7.90
C PHE A 119 -6.37 12.54 -7.41
N VAL A 120 -6.16 13.01 -6.17
CA VAL A 120 -6.94 14.10 -5.55
C VAL A 120 -6.83 15.38 -6.38
N ALA A 121 -5.63 15.75 -6.80
CA ALA A 121 -5.39 16.93 -7.66
C ALA A 121 -6.09 16.78 -9.04
N ARG A 122 -5.92 15.64 -9.70
CA ARG A 122 -6.52 15.40 -11.03
C ARG A 122 -8.05 15.38 -11.00
N THR A 123 -8.64 14.87 -9.92
CA THR A 123 -10.10 14.83 -9.76
C THR A 123 -10.66 16.13 -9.16
N LYS A 124 -9.80 17.14 -8.94
CA LYS A 124 -10.17 18.44 -8.34
C LYS A 124 -10.92 18.27 -7.02
N ARG A 125 -10.48 17.35 -6.17
CA ARG A 125 -10.96 17.15 -4.81
C ARG A 125 -10.17 18.05 -3.87
N GLU A 126 -10.72 18.36 -2.70
CA GLU A 126 -10.05 19.17 -1.71
C GLU A 126 -8.86 18.40 -1.12
N LEU A 127 -7.64 18.90 -1.33
CA LEU A 127 -6.41 18.39 -0.71
C LEU A 127 -6.03 19.34 0.43
N VAL A 128 -6.06 18.85 1.65
CA VAL A 128 -5.72 19.65 2.85
C VAL A 128 -4.25 19.50 3.21
N ALA A 129 -3.69 18.30 3.08
CA ALA A 129 -2.28 18.04 3.33
C ALA A 129 -1.75 16.86 2.51
N GLU A 130 -0.48 16.95 2.17
CA GLU A 130 0.28 15.88 1.51
C GLU A 130 1.48 15.50 2.36
N PHE A 131 1.62 14.21 2.64
CA PHE A 131 2.73 13.63 3.36
C PHE A 131 3.47 12.62 2.47
N THR A 132 4.77 12.53 2.67
CA THR A 132 5.62 11.49 2.10
C THR A 132 6.19 10.65 3.23
N TYR A 133 6.43 9.38 2.99
CA TYR A 133 7.00 8.46 3.97
C TYR A 133 7.92 7.44 3.31
N LYS A 134 8.90 6.96 4.06
CA LYS A 134 9.97 6.09 3.56
C LYS A 134 9.47 4.67 3.26
N ASP A 135 10.27 3.90 2.52
CA ASP A 135 10.01 2.47 2.28
C ASP A 135 10.01 1.63 3.59
N SER A 136 10.74 2.08 4.60
CA SER A 136 10.63 1.62 5.98
C SER A 136 10.07 2.80 6.77
N PRO A 137 8.77 2.87 7.02
CA PRO A 137 8.14 3.99 7.71
C PRO A 137 8.76 4.22 9.08
N LEU A 138 8.98 5.48 9.43
CA LEU A 138 9.43 5.88 10.75
C LEU A 138 8.23 6.25 11.62
N PHE A 139 8.34 5.98 12.92
CA PHE A 139 7.28 6.38 13.87
C PHE A 139 7.07 7.91 13.89
N SER A 140 8.13 8.70 13.66
CA SER A 140 8.04 10.17 13.54
C SER A 140 7.18 10.62 12.36
N GLU A 141 7.21 9.89 11.22
CA GLU A 141 6.37 10.19 10.05
C GLU A 141 4.89 9.89 10.37
N ALA A 142 4.61 8.77 11.01
CA ALA A 142 3.27 8.42 11.46
C ALA A 142 2.72 9.41 12.48
N ARG A 143 3.57 9.85 13.43
CA ARG A 143 3.21 10.87 14.44
C ARG A 143 2.85 12.20 13.79
N ALA A 144 3.59 12.65 12.76
CA ALA A 144 3.27 13.88 12.06
C ALA A 144 1.91 13.81 11.34
N ILE A 145 1.62 12.70 10.68
CA ILE A 145 0.32 12.47 9.99
C ILE A 145 -0.81 12.42 11.02
N SER A 146 -0.64 11.65 12.09
CA SER A 146 -1.62 11.49 13.15
C SER A 146 -1.93 12.82 13.85
N LYS A 147 -0.89 13.58 14.20
CA LYS A 147 -1.04 14.90 14.83
C LYS A 147 -1.85 15.86 13.95
N PHE A 148 -1.56 15.91 12.67
CA PHE A 148 -2.31 16.73 11.73
C PHE A 148 -3.79 16.31 11.65
N ALA A 149 -4.08 15.00 11.61
CA ALA A 149 -5.44 14.48 11.61
C ALA A 149 -6.20 14.86 12.91
N GLN A 150 -5.51 14.78 14.07
CA GLN A 150 -6.05 15.21 15.37
C GLN A 150 -6.35 16.71 15.39
N GLU A 151 -5.43 17.55 14.90
CA GLU A 151 -5.61 18.99 14.82
C GLU A 151 -6.80 19.40 13.94
N LEU A 152 -6.99 18.72 12.80
CA LEU A 152 -8.16 18.93 11.94
C LEU A 152 -9.48 18.59 12.65
N TYR A 153 -9.49 17.49 13.40
CA TYR A 153 -10.66 17.05 14.15
C TYR A 153 -10.96 17.99 15.34
N LEU A 154 -9.95 18.29 16.14
CA LEU A 154 -10.08 19.16 17.33
C LEU A 154 -10.47 20.60 16.95
N SER A 155 -9.99 21.12 15.82
CA SER A 155 -10.38 22.45 15.32
C SER A 155 -11.79 22.51 14.73
N GLY A 156 -12.53 21.39 14.68
CA GLY A 156 -13.89 21.34 14.11
C GLY A 156 -13.96 21.51 12.60
N LYS A 157 -12.81 21.42 11.88
CA LYS A 157 -12.79 21.48 10.42
C LYS A 157 -13.37 20.22 9.78
N VAL A 158 -13.29 19.11 10.49
CA VAL A 158 -13.90 17.82 10.12
C VAL A 158 -14.54 17.20 11.36
N ASP A 159 -15.64 16.47 11.16
CA ASP A 159 -16.42 15.82 12.22
C ASP A 159 -16.01 14.35 12.41
N ALA A 160 -15.34 13.76 11.44
CA ALA A 160 -14.77 12.44 11.51
C ALA A 160 -13.52 12.36 10.62
N VAL A 161 -12.59 11.47 10.96
CA VAL A 161 -11.42 11.15 10.13
C VAL A 161 -11.38 9.66 9.90
N ASP A 162 -11.43 9.27 8.62
CA ASP A 162 -11.24 7.89 8.19
C ASP A 162 -9.86 7.73 7.55
N VAL A 163 -9.32 6.52 7.66
CA VAL A 163 -8.10 6.10 6.98
C VAL A 163 -8.45 5.07 5.92
N LEU A 164 -8.05 5.34 4.70
CA LEU A 164 -8.13 4.39 3.58
C LEU A 164 -6.72 3.91 3.26
N TYR A 165 -6.48 2.64 3.44
CA TYR A 165 -5.19 1.99 3.20
C TYR A 165 -5.39 0.61 2.59
N THR A 166 -4.30 -0.04 2.17
CA THR A 166 -4.36 -1.42 1.69
C THR A 166 -3.92 -2.37 2.79
N ASN A 167 -4.88 -3.14 3.31
CA ASN A 167 -4.65 -4.16 4.32
C ASN A 167 -3.90 -5.36 3.69
N PHE A 168 -2.88 -5.85 4.40
CA PHE A 168 -2.09 -7.02 4.02
C PHE A 168 -2.68 -8.31 4.62
N ILE A 169 -3.45 -9.05 3.81
CA ILE A 169 -4.01 -10.33 4.22
C ILE A 169 -3.01 -11.46 3.96
N SER A 170 -2.46 -11.50 2.75
CA SER A 170 -1.45 -12.47 2.33
C SER A 170 -0.61 -11.92 1.17
N THR A 171 0.42 -12.64 0.78
CA THR A 171 1.26 -12.27 -0.38
C THR A 171 0.49 -12.17 -1.70
N LEU A 172 -0.62 -12.87 -1.84
CA LEU A 172 -1.46 -12.86 -3.05
C LEU A 172 -2.72 -12.00 -2.89
N ASN A 173 -3.12 -11.73 -1.65
CA ASN A 173 -4.37 -11.03 -1.36
C ASN A 173 -4.10 -9.77 -0.53
N GLN A 174 -4.34 -8.61 -1.14
CA GLN A 174 -4.30 -7.30 -0.51
C GLN A 174 -5.63 -6.60 -0.82
N ARG A 175 -6.27 -6.04 0.20
CA ARG A 175 -7.59 -5.43 0.09
C ARG A 175 -7.55 -3.97 0.55
N PRO A 176 -8.09 -3.01 -0.22
CA PRO A 176 -8.33 -1.67 0.30
C PRO A 176 -9.36 -1.73 1.42
N GLU A 177 -9.09 -1.04 2.49
CA GLU A 177 -9.92 -0.99 3.68
C GLU A 177 -10.05 0.43 4.20
N VAL A 178 -11.26 0.78 4.67
CA VAL A 178 -11.55 2.04 5.33
C VAL A 178 -11.73 1.76 6.82
N ARG A 179 -10.98 2.48 7.65
CA ARG A 179 -11.08 2.43 9.11
C ARG A 179 -11.31 3.82 9.66
N THR A 180 -12.23 3.97 10.59
CA THR A 180 -12.42 5.22 11.30
C THR A 180 -11.27 5.41 12.29
N LEU A 181 -10.57 6.54 12.17
CA LEU A 181 -9.49 6.95 13.06
C LEU A 181 -10.02 7.85 14.17
N LEU A 182 -10.90 8.79 13.85
CA LEU A 182 -11.54 9.72 14.77
C LEU A 182 -13.03 9.90 14.38
N PRO A 183 -13.93 9.99 15.36
CA PRO A 183 -13.72 9.80 16.81
C PRO A 183 -13.31 8.37 17.15
N LEU A 184 -12.61 8.20 18.27
CA LEU A 184 -12.22 6.87 18.72
C LEU A 184 -13.43 6.02 19.14
N GLY A 185 -14.54 6.69 19.55
CA GLY A 185 -15.75 6.02 20.02
C GLY A 185 -15.43 5.02 21.12
N GLU A 186 -15.69 3.74 20.85
CA GLU A 186 -15.22 2.64 21.71
C GLU A 186 -13.73 2.37 21.42
N LEU A 187 -12.91 2.34 22.47
CA LEU A 187 -11.50 1.95 22.35
C LEU A 187 -11.40 0.48 21.93
N LYS A 188 -10.86 0.24 20.76
CA LYS A 188 -10.64 -1.10 20.20
C LYS A 188 -9.20 -1.52 20.43
N ALA A 189 -8.97 -2.81 20.63
CA ALA A 189 -7.62 -3.33 20.72
C ALA A 189 -6.83 -3.01 19.43
N LEU A 190 -5.57 -2.57 19.60
CA LEU A 190 -4.63 -2.45 18.50
C LEU A 190 -4.47 -3.81 17.83
N ASP A 191 -4.63 -3.86 16.51
CA ASP A 191 -4.37 -5.08 15.77
C ASP A 191 -2.87 -5.37 15.79
N THR A 192 -2.53 -6.58 16.24
CA THR A 192 -1.14 -7.02 16.37
C THR A 192 -0.72 -7.96 15.25
N GLY A 193 -1.61 -8.26 14.31
CA GLY A 193 -1.41 -9.27 13.27
C GLY A 193 -1.47 -8.76 11.85
N MET A 194 -0.44 -9.04 11.04
CA MET A 194 -0.54 -9.02 9.57
C MET A 194 -1.27 -10.26 9.02
N GLN A 195 -2.03 -10.95 9.84
CA GLN A 195 -2.86 -12.09 9.44
C GLN A 195 -4.32 -11.72 9.57
N GLY A 196 -4.92 -11.44 8.45
CA GLY A 196 -6.31 -11.38 8.01
C GLY A 196 -7.53 -11.61 8.91
N THR A 197 -7.39 -11.61 10.21
CA THR A 197 -8.52 -11.64 11.14
C THR A 197 -8.96 -10.21 11.45
N ASN A 198 -9.82 -9.68 10.61
CA ASN A 198 -10.38 -8.32 10.69
C ASN A 198 -11.46 -8.15 11.77
N GLU A 199 -11.54 -9.03 12.73
CA GLU A 199 -12.46 -8.84 13.83
C GLU A 199 -11.84 -7.87 14.84
N PRO A 200 -12.54 -6.78 15.19
CA PRO A 200 -12.08 -5.87 16.22
C PRO A 200 -12.07 -6.65 17.56
N LYS A 201 -10.88 -7.05 18.00
CA LYS A 201 -10.73 -7.66 19.32
C LYS A 201 -11.09 -6.63 20.38
N ARG A 202 -11.91 -7.03 21.34
CA ARG A 202 -12.15 -6.25 22.54
C ARG A 202 -10.85 -6.14 23.34
N LEU A 203 -10.70 -5.04 24.05
CA LEU A 203 -9.63 -4.88 25.02
C LEU A 203 -9.83 -5.92 26.13
N GLU A 204 -8.86 -6.77 26.33
CA GLU A 204 -8.85 -7.77 27.41
C GLU A 204 -7.86 -7.30 28.48
N THR A 205 -8.31 -7.30 29.73
CA THR A 205 -7.45 -7.09 30.90
C THR A 205 -6.63 -8.36 31.13
N ASP A 206 -5.33 -8.20 31.33
CA ASP A 206 -4.40 -9.31 31.59
C ASP A 206 -4.39 -9.78 33.06
N GLY A 207 -5.34 -9.30 33.86
CA GLY A 207 -5.48 -9.63 35.28
C GLY A 207 -4.46 -8.96 36.20
N ARG A 208 -3.62 -8.04 35.66
CA ARG A 208 -2.68 -7.27 36.45
C ARG A 208 -3.38 -6.07 37.07
N GLU A 209 -3.06 -5.77 38.32
CA GLU A 209 -3.42 -4.48 38.93
C GLU A 209 -2.41 -3.42 38.57
N TYR A 210 -2.89 -2.31 37.99
CA TYR A 210 -2.07 -1.17 37.63
C TYR A 210 -2.32 -0.02 38.62
N LEU A 211 -1.25 0.58 39.09
CA LEU A 211 -1.30 1.83 39.84
C LEU A 211 -1.13 2.98 38.85
N PHE A 212 -2.10 3.91 38.82
CA PHE A 212 -2.08 5.06 37.91
C PHE A 212 -1.76 6.34 38.68
N GLU A 213 -0.75 7.06 38.19
CA GLU A 213 -0.35 8.35 38.74
C GLU A 213 -0.42 9.44 37.63
N PRO A 214 -1.05 10.61 37.85
CA PRO A 214 -1.76 10.99 39.07
C PRO A 214 -3.12 10.32 39.26
N ASP A 215 -3.83 9.99 38.18
CA ASP A 215 -5.13 9.32 38.12
C ASP A 215 -5.37 8.66 36.77
N PRO A 216 -6.29 7.69 36.65
CA PRO A 216 -6.56 7.00 35.38
C PRO A 216 -6.98 7.93 34.23
N ALA A 217 -7.74 9.00 34.51
CA ALA A 217 -8.25 9.91 33.50
C ALA A 217 -7.12 10.74 32.86
N ALA A 218 -6.19 11.26 33.68
CA ALA A 218 -5.00 11.99 33.17
C ALA A 218 -4.09 11.08 32.34
N VAL A 219 -3.89 9.84 32.78
CA VAL A 219 -3.11 8.84 32.03
C VAL A 219 -3.79 8.53 30.70
N LEU A 220 -5.11 8.33 30.66
CA LEU A 220 -5.86 8.09 29.44
C LEU A 220 -5.74 9.27 28.46
N GLY A 221 -5.85 10.52 28.93
CA GLY A 221 -5.70 11.72 28.11
C GLY A 221 -4.34 11.80 27.40
N THR A 222 -3.25 11.36 28.03
CA THR A 222 -1.92 11.30 27.41
C THR A 222 -1.72 10.07 26.52
N LEU A 223 -2.40 8.98 26.83
CA LEU A 223 -2.26 7.72 26.10
C LEU A 223 -3.02 7.73 24.77
N LEU A 224 -4.18 8.40 24.67
CA LEU A 224 -4.99 8.46 23.45
C LEU A 224 -4.24 9.00 22.22
N PRO A 225 -3.47 10.10 22.28
CA PRO A 225 -2.67 10.55 21.16
C PRO A 225 -1.58 9.52 20.77
N HIS A 226 -0.98 8.83 21.74
CA HIS A 226 -0.02 7.76 21.47
C HIS A 226 -0.65 6.57 20.76
N TYR A 227 -1.83 6.17 21.19
CA TYR A 227 -2.63 5.12 20.56
C TYR A 227 -2.91 5.44 19.08
N LEU A 228 -3.36 6.67 18.78
CA LEU A 228 -3.59 7.12 17.40
C LEU A 228 -2.30 7.12 16.57
N ASN A 229 -1.19 7.59 17.13
CA ASN A 229 0.10 7.57 16.46
C ASN A 229 0.52 6.15 16.08
N PHE A 230 0.29 5.20 16.99
CA PHE A 230 0.61 3.79 16.76
C PHE A 230 -0.31 3.16 15.70
N GLN A 231 -1.62 3.47 15.73
CA GLN A 231 -2.54 3.01 14.69
C GLN A 231 -2.12 3.48 13.29
N VAL A 232 -1.83 4.79 13.14
CA VAL A 232 -1.35 5.33 11.84
C VAL A 232 -0.05 4.66 11.43
N TYR A 233 0.88 4.44 12.36
CA TYR A 233 2.12 3.71 12.09
C TYR A 233 1.87 2.29 11.57
N HIS A 234 0.94 1.59 12.19
CA HIS A 234 0.55 0.25 11.76
C HIS A 234 -0.03 0.26 10.35
N TYR A 235 -0.94 1.18 10.03
CA TYR A 235 -1.49 1.32 8.67
C TYR A 235 -0.41 1.64 7.62
N LEU A 236 0.60 2.44 7.96
CA LEU A 236 1.73 2.68 7.06
C LEU A 236 2.56 1.41 6.80
N LEU A 237 2.81 0.60 7.84
CA LEU A 237 3.52 -0.68 7.71
C LEU A 237 2.76 -1.68 6.87
N GLU A 238 1.45 -1.84 7.09
CA GLU A 238 0.59 -2.70 6.28
C GLU A 238 0.52 -2.26 4.83
N ALA A 239 0.35 -0.97 4.58
CA ALA A 239 0.35 -0.41 3.23
C ALA A 239 1.67 -0.69 2.50
N LYS A 240 2.83 -0.59 3.20
CA LYS A 240 4.14 -0.93 2.62
C LYS A 240 4.33 -2.41 2.38
N ALA A 241 3.89 -3.27 3.29
CA ALA A 241 3.91 -4.71 3.09
C ALA A 241 3.06 -5.10 1.87
N SER A 242 1.86 -4.54 1.74
CA SER A 242 0.95 -4.72 0.61
C SER A 242 1.57 -4.21 -0.70
N GLU A 243 2.20 -3.03 -0.69
CA GLU A 243 2.90 -2.45 -1.84
C GLU A 243 4.00 -3.37 -2.35
N HIS A 244 4.88 -3.83 -1.45
CA HIS A 244 6.02 -4.67 -1.85
C HIS A 244 5.57 -6.07 -2.27
N SER A 245 4.56 -6.64 -1.63
CA SER A 245 3.97 -7.93 -2.02
C SER A 245 3.35 -7.87 -3.41
N SER A 246 2.49 -6.88 -3.65
CA SER A 246 1.84 -6.69 -4.96
C SER A 246 2.86 -6.42 -6.06
N ARG A 247 3.90 -5.63 -5.77
CA ARG A 247 5.01 -5.40 -6.71
C ARG A 247 5.80 -6.68 -6.99
N MET A 248 6.08 -7.50 -5.99
CA MET A 248 6.78 -8.77 -6.17
C MET A 248 6.00 -9.69 -7.12
N VAL A 249 4.69 -9.84 -6.93
CA VAL A 249 3.82 -10.66 -7.79
C VAL A 249 3.73 -10.07 -9.20
N ALA A 250 3.54 -8.76 -9.34
CA ALA A 250 3.47 -8.09 -10.64
C ALA A 250 4.77 -8.24 -11.43
N MET A 251 5.94 -8.12 -10.78
CA MET A 251 7.23 -8.29 -11.42
C MET A 251 7.52 -9.75 -11.77
N LYS A 252 7.07 -10.71 -10.96
CA LYS A 252 7.12 -12.14 -11.32
C LYS A 252 6.34 -12.40 -12.61
N ASN A 253 5.09 -11.97 -12.67
CA ASN A 253 4.25 -12.14 -13.85
C ASN A 253 4.85 -11.45 -15.09
N ALA A 254 5.38 -10.25 -14.94
CA ALA A 254 6.06 -9.52 -16.01
C ALA A 254 7.30 -10.27 -16.53
N THR A 255 8.08 -10.90 -15.63
CA THR A 255 9.25 -11.70 -15.98
C THR A 255 8.84 -12.95 -16.75
N ASP A 256 7.79 -13.64 -16.31
CA ASP A 256 7.32 -14.87 -16.95
C ASP A 256 6.70 -14.57 -18.31
N ASN A 257 5.92 -13.49 -18.45
CA ASN A 257 5.41 -13.02 -19.74
C ASN A 257 6.54 -12.62 -20.71
N ALA A 258 7.59 -11.94 -20.21
CA ALA A 258 8.73 -11.58 -21.03
C ALA A 258 9.48 -12.83 -21.55
N LYS A 259 9.63 -13.87 -20.73
CA LYS A 259 10.23 -15.15 -21.17
C LYS A 259 9.40 -15.84 -22.26
N GLN A 260 8.07 -15.83 -22.13
CA GLN A 260 7.19 -16.38 -23.16
C GLN A 260 7.33 -15.60 -24.47
N LEU A 261 7.29 -14.26 -24.41
CA LEU A 261 7.47 -13.41 -25.58
C LEU A 261 8.82 -13.61 -26.26
N ILE A 262 9.90 -13.90 -25.52
CA ILE A 262 11.20 -14.23 -26.10
C ILE A 262 11.13 -15.54 -26.91
N LYS A 263 10.43 -16.57 -26.41
CA LYS A 263 10.23 -17.84 -27.13
C LYS A 263 9.48 -17.61 -28.44
N ASP A 264 8.38 -16.84 -28.38
CA ASP A 264 7.53 -16.56 -29.54
C ASP A 264 8.31 -15.79 -30.62
N LEU A 265 9.00 -14.71 -30.21
CA LEU A 265 9.84 -13.92 -31.12
C LEU A 265 11.01 -14.70 -31.69
N THR A 266 11.57 -15.65 -30.93
CA THR A 266 12.66 -16.50 -31.43
C THR A 266 12.15 -17.47 -32.51
N LEU A 267 10.96 -18.02 -32.33
CA LEU A 267 10.32 -18.85 -33.32
C LEU A 267 9.99 -18.08 -34.59
N GLU A 268 9.43 -16.87 -34.47
CA GLU A 268 9.18 -15.97 -35.61
C GLU A 268 10.48 -15.59 -36.33
N TYR A 269 11.54 -15.26 -35.61
CA TYR A 269 12.86 -14.99 -36.17
C TYR A 269 13.39 -16.16 -37.01
N ASN A 270 13.30 -17.37 -36.46
CA ASN A 270 13.80 -18.56 -37.18
C ASN A 270 12.99 -18.85 -38.45
N LYS A 271 11.65 -18.68 -38.43
CA LYS A 271 10.79 -18.80 -39.61
C LYS A 271 11.17 -17.79 -40.69
N LEU A 272 11.31 -16.53 -40.33
CA LEU A 272 11.69 -15.47 -41.25
C LEU A 272 13.11 -15.68 -41.83
N ARG A 273 14.04 -16.12 -40.99
CA ARG A 273 15.39 -16.42 -41.41
C ARG A 273 15.40 -17.55 -42.48
N GLN A 274 14.66 -18.63 -42.21
CA GLN A 274 14.54 -19.73 -43.17
C GLN A 274 13.88 -19.29 -44.48
N ALA A 275 12.80 -18.52 -44.40
CA ALA A 275 12.12 -17.98 -45.59
C ALA A 275 13.03 -17.06 -46.42
N ASN A 276 13.86 -16.22 -45.78
CA ASN A 276 14.82 -15.38 -46.49
C ASN A 276 15.92 -16.23 -47.17
N ILE A 277 16.50 -17.21 -46.47
CA ILE A 277 17.49 -18.11 -47.04
C ILE A 277 16.90 -18.84 -48.25
N THR A 278 15.69 -19.39 -48.14
CA THR A 278 15.03 -20.10 -49.27
C THR A 278 14.80 -19.14 -50.43
N ARG A 279 14.39 -17.89 -50.17
CA ARG A 279 14.20 -16.88 -51.23
C ARG A 279 15.52 -16.55 -51.92
N GLU A 280 16.60 -16.30 -51.19
CA GLU A 280 17.93 -16.03 -51.75
C GLU A 280 18.43 -17.21 -52.60
N LEU A 281 18.23 -18.45 -52.15
CA LEU A 281 18.58 -19.64 -52.94
C LEU A 281 17.76 -19.75 -54.22
N LEU A 282 16.45 -19.48 -54.18
CA LEU A 282 15.59 -19.47 -55.36
C LEU A 282 15.99 -18.37 -56.34
N GLU A 283 16.33 -17.20 -55.87
CA GLU A 283 16.79 -16.07 -56.70
C GLU A 283 18.12 -16.44 -57.41
N ILE A 284 19.07 -17.04 -56.68
CA ILE A 284 20.35 -17.49 -57.26
C ILE A 284 20.12 -18.60 -58.30
N THR A 285 19.30 -19.62 -58.00
CA THR A 285 19.02 -20.70 -58.94
C THR A 285 18.26 -20.24 -60.15
N SER A 286 17.29 -19.34 -59.99
CA SER A 286 16.56 -18.72 -61.12
C SER A 286 17.47 -17.90 -62.01
N ALA A 287 18.39 -17.11 -61.42
CA ALA A 287 19.37 -16.35 -62.18
C ALA A 287 20.34 -17.25 -62.94
N ALA A 288 20.82 -18.34 -62.34
CA ALA A 288 21.69 -19.34 -63.02
C ALA A 288 20.98 -20.00 -64.20
N MET A 289 19.71 -20.39 -64.06
CA MET A 289 18.91 -20.95 -65.17
C MET A 289 18.68 -19.95 -66.28
N ALA A 290 18.47 -18.66 -65.93
CA ALA A 290 18.26 -17.59 -66.93
C ALA A 290 19.54 -17.23 -67.73
N MET A 291 20.73 -17.53 -67.19
CA MET A 291 22.02 -17.34 -67.81
C MET A 291 22.43 -18.51 -68.76
N GLY A 292 21.59 -19.54 -68.93
CA GLY A 292 21.80 -20.60 -69.90
C GLY A 292 22.82 -21.64 -69.47
N GLN A 293 22.95 -21.90 -68.20
CA GLN A 293 23.66 -23.04 -67.66
C GLN A 293 22.71 -24.19 -67.29
#